data_8a8988ab9b4c6b9d71891b7e021b748e
#
_entry.id   8a8988ab9b4c6b9d71891b7e021b748e
#
_cell.length_a   1.000
_cell.length_b   1.000
_cell.length_c   1.000
_cell.angle_alpha   90.00
_cell.angle_beta   90.00
_cell.angle_gamma   90.00
#
_symmetry.space_group_name_H-M   'P 1'
#
loop_
_entity.id
_entity.type
_entity.pdbx_description
1 polymer ?
#
loop_
_entity_poly.entity_id
_entity_poly.type
_entity_poly.pdbx_seq_one_letter_code
_entity_poly.pdbx_strand_id
1 'polypeptide(L)'
;MCIRDRNRISTSIPQEDGRRSFTENFSRKHMLDSFEKGHTVIQENYPVYSTENQRLQFYRVTAEMVRDAFFGQIEAILYFTDITGKYLAEKMPQILYQKNYEQIAVIDLRRRKIVTSEETVFDFSQSLEQEMDYDQYQKKVMKCFVPEEEKAQFENYTNLDNIKRELDRKGRYSFSVHPVSYTHLRAH
;
A
#
# COMPACT_ATOMS: atom_id res chain seq x y z
N MET A 1 -18.16 -16.54 -11.42
CA MET A 1 -18.00 -16.04 -10.02
C MET A 1 -19.37 -15.92 -9.38
N CYS A 2 -19.56 -16.52 -8.22
CA CYS A 2 -20.82 -16.41 -7.46
C CYS A 2 -20.92 -15.00 -6.84
N ILE A 3 -22.15 -14.48 -6.67
CA ILE A 3 -22.41 -13.21 -5.97
C ILE A 3 -21.78 -13.20 -4.57
N ARG A 4 -21.75 -14.38 -3.91
CA ARG A 4 -21.15 -14.56 -2.58
C ARG A 4 -19.64 -14.32 -2.59
N ASP A 5 -18.91 -14.75 -3.62
CA ASP A 5 -17.46 -14.56 -3.75
C ASP A 5 -17.11 -13.10 -4.00
N ARG A 6 -17.90 -12.40 -4.82
CA ARG A 6 -17.74 -10.97 -5.08
C ARG A 6 -17.89 -10.14 -3.80
N ASN A 7 -18.89 -10.44 -2.98
CA ASN A 7 -19.13 -9.75 -1.72
C ASN A 7 -17.97 -9.98 -0.74
N ARG A 8 -17.43 -11.20 -0.69
CA ARG A 8 -16.28 -11.52 0.17
C ARG A 8 -15.03 -10.71 -0.21
N ILE A 9 -14.76 -10.55 -1.49
CA ILE A 9 -13.63 -9.75 -1.99
C ILE A 9 -13.85 -8.28 -1.69
N SER A 10 -15.04 -7.74 -1.97
CA SER A 10 -15.39 -6.35 -1.69
C SER A 10 -15.13 -5.99 -0.22
N THR A 11 -15.48 -6.85 0.72
CA THR A 11 -15.26 -6.62 2.16
C THR A 11 -13.79 -6.56 2.57
N SER A 12 -12.89 -7.15 1.77
CA SER A 12 -11.44 -7.12 2.00
C SER A 12 -10.78 -5.82 1.51
N ILE A 13 -11.49 -4.97 0.78
CA ILE A 13 -11.02 -3.66 0.36
C ILE A 13 -11.22 -2.67 1.52
N PRO A 14 -10.15 -2.02 2.05
CA PRO A 14 -10.25 -1.22 3.28
C PRO A 14 -11.12 0.03 3.12
N GLN A 15 -11.02 0.70 1.96
CA GLN A 15 -11.67 1.98 1.72
C GLN A 15 -13.07 1.80 1.13
N GLU A 16 -14.03 2.60 1.60
CA GLU A 16 -15.42 2.54 1.15
C GLU A 16 -15.58 2.86 -0.33
N ASP A 17 -14.89 3.92 -0.79
CA ASP A 17 -14.90 4.29 -2.21
C ASP A 17 -14.32 3.19 -3.11
N GLY A 18 -13.26 2.50 -2.63
CA GLY A 18 -12.70 1.34 -3.31
C GLY A 18 -13.70 0.18 -3.40
N ARG A 19 -14.46 -0.09 -2.33
CA ARG A 19 -15.51 -1.12 -2.34
C ARG A 19 -16.63 -0.79 -3.30
N ARG A 20 -17.04 0.48 -3.34
CA ARG A 20 -18.06 0.98 -4.27
C ARG A 20 -17.58 0.82 -5.71
N SER A 21 -16.41 1.35 -6.02
CA SER A 21 -15.77 1.23 -7.34
C SER A 21 -15.66 -0.24 -7.80
N PHE A 22 -15.20 -1.13 -6.92
CA PHE A 22 -15.13 -2.56 -7.24
C PHE A 22 -16.50 -3.15 -7.58
N THR A 23 -17.51 -2.81 -6.77
CA THR A 23 -18.88 -3.34 -6.97
C THR A 23 -19.50 -2.83 -8.26
N GLU A 24 -19.26 -1.57 -8.62
CA GLU A 24 -19.74 -0.96 -9.84
C GLU A 24 -19.03 -1.50 -11.08
N ASN A 25 -17.69 -1.47 -11.09
CA ASN A 25 -16.86 -1.85 -12.25
C ASN A 25 -17.02 -3.34 -12.60
N PHE A 26 -17.15 -4.21 -11.60
CA PHE A 26 -17.34 -5.64 -11.79
C PHE A 26 -18.80 -6.08 -11.58
N SER A 27 -19.77 -5.16 -11.76
CA SER A 27 -21.17 -5.52 -11.82
C SER A 27 -21.50 -6.17 -13.16
N ARG A 28 -22.50 -7.09 -13.17
CA ARG A 28 -22.97 -7.71 -14.41
C ARG A 28 -23.37 -6.67 -15.45
N LYS A 29 -24.08 -5.61 -15.01
CA LYS A 29 -24.53 -4.54 -15.89
C LYS A 29 -23.35 -3.84 -16.55
N HIS A 30 -22.38 -3.40 -15.77
CA HIS A 30 -21.21 -2.66 -16.29
C HIS A 30 -20.37 -3.54 -17.24
N MET A 31 -20.17 -4.81 -16.91
CA MET A 31 -19.46 -5.75 -17.79
C MET A 31 -20.18 -5.94 -19.14
N LEU A 32 -21.50 -6.11 -19.13
CA LEU A 32 -22.28 -6.24 -20.36
C LEU A 32 -22.22 -4.95 -21.19
N ASP A 33 -22.46 -3.79 -20.56
CA ASP A 33 -22.40 -2.48 -21.25
C ASP A 33 -21.02 -2.22 -21.86
N SER A 34 -19.95 -2.65 -21.19
CA SER A 34 -18.57 -2.54 -21.70
C SER A 34 -18.33 -3.46 -22.89
N PHE A 35 -18.79 -4.71 -22.79
CA PHE A 35 -18.65 -5.68 -23.87
C PHE A 35 -19.41 -5.23 -25.14
N GLU A 36 -20.61 -4.69 -25.01
CA GLU A 36 -21.38 -4.15 -26.13
C GLU A 36 -20.70 -2.95 -26.81
N LYS A 37 -19.90 -2.20 -26.07
CA LYS A 37 -19.05 -1.12 -26.60
C LYS A 37 -17.73 -1.62 -27.20
N GLY A 38 -17.50 -2.92 -27.25
CA GLY A 38 -16.29 -3.53 -27.78
C GLY A 38 -15.12 -3.64 -26.80
N HIS A 39 -15.32 -3.31 -25.52
CA HIS A 39 -14.33 -3.50 -24.47
C HIS A 39 -14.51 -4.89 -23.86
N THR A 40 -13.63 -5.81 -24.22
CA THR A 40 -13.67 -7.19 -23.75
C THR A 40 -12.89 -7.43 -22.46
N VAL A 41 -12.14 -6.43 -21.98
CA VAL A 41 -11.32 -6.50 -20.77
C VAL A 41 -11.60 -5.29 -19.89
N ILE A 42 -11.87 -5.55 -18.61
CA ILE A 42 -11.94 -4.53 -17.55
C ILE A 42 -10.81 -4.84 -16.58
N GLN A 43 -9.99 -3.84 -16.25
CA GLN A 43 -8.85 -4.03 -15.37
C GLN A 43 -8.68 -2.85 -14.42
N GLU A 44 -8.64 -3.14 -13.11
CA GLU A 44 -8.48 -2.15 -12.05
C GLU A 44 -7.61 -2.66 -10.91
N ASN A 45 -6.95 -1.75 -10.21
CA ASN A 45 -6.08 -2.07 -9.08
C ASN A 45 -6.75 -1.68 -7.76
N TYR A 46 -6.75 -2.63 -6.80
CA TYR A 46 -7.35 -2.40 -5.49
C TYR A 46 -6.38 -2.76 -4.36
N PRO A 47 -6.31 -1.93 -3.31
CA PRO A 47 -5.72 -2.35 -2.06
C PRO A 47 -6.66 -3.38 -1.39
N VAL A 48 -6.12 -4.51 -0.98
CA VAL A 48 -6.86 -5.61 -0.34
C VAL A 48 -6.16 -5.98 0.97
N TYR A 49 -6.92 -6.07 2.04
CA TYR A 49 -6.39 -6.55 3.30
C TYR A 49 -6.47 -8.08 3.35
N SER A 50 -5.30 -8.73 3.29
CA SER A 50 -5.22 -10.19 3.41
C SER A 50 -5.46 -10.62 4.85
N THR A 51 -6.44 -11.51 5.05
CA THR A 51 -6.75 -12.09 6.37
C THR A 51 -5.74 -13.16 6.78
N GLU A 52 -5.03 -13.78 5.84
CA GLU A 52 -4.08 -14.85 6.10
C GLU A 52 -2.78 -14.32 6.71
N ASN A 53 -2.19 -13.32 6.10
CA ASN A 53 -0.92 -12.74 6.53
C ASN A 53 -1.08 -11.37 7.21
N GLN A 54 -2.31 -10.88 7.35
CA GLN A 54 -2.66 -9.59 7.95
C GLN A 54 -1.93 -8.40 7.31
N ARG A 55 -1.66 -8.47 6.00
CA ARG A 55 -0.96 -7.42 5.24
C ARG A 55 -1.89 -6.72 4.27
N LEU A 56 -1.61 -5.45 4.02
CA LEU A 56 -2.16 -4.73 2.88
C LEU A 56 -1.40 -5.16 1.63
N GLN A 57 -2.13 -5.68 0.67
CA GLN A 57 -1.60 -6.09 -0.63
C GLN A 57 -2.33 -5.32 -1.72
N PHE A 58 -1.69 -5.17 -2.87
CA PHE A 58 -2.29 -4.55 -4.04
C PHE A 58 -2.59 -5.61 -5.08
N TYR A 59 -3.86 -5.75 -5.42
CA TYR A 59 -4.29 -6.69 -6.44
C TYR A 59 -4.77 -5.97 -7.68
N ARG A 60 -4.35 -6.48 -8.83
CA ARG A 60 -5.00 -6.20 -10.09
C ARG A 60 -6.14 -7.17 -10.29
N VAL A 61 -7.33 -6.64 -10.42
CA VAL A 61 -8.52 -7.41 -10.78
C VAL A 61 -8.76 -7.23 -12.26
N THR A 62 -8.84 -8.33 -12.97
CA THR A 62 -9.12 -8.35 -14.41
C THR A 62 -10.36 -9.20 -14.67
N ALA A 63 -11.29 -8.64 -15.43
CA ALA A 63 -12.41 -9.39 -16.03
C ALA A 63 -12.19 -9.46 -17.52
N GLU A 64 -12.03 -10.67 -18.05
CA GLU A 64 -12.04 -10.96 -19.49
C GLU A 64 -13.39 -11.51 -19.89
N MET A 65 -13.99 -10.88 -20.89
CA MET A 65 -15.33 -11.23 -21.36
C MET A 65 -15.25 -11.82 -22.75
N VAL A 66 -15.90 -12.95 -22.93
CA VAL A 66 -15.97 -13.67 -24.20
C VAL A 66 -17.43 -14.00 -24.54
N ARG A 67 -17.75 -14.05 -25.83
CA ARG A 67 -19.03 -14.59 -26.28
C ARG A 67 -18.87 -16.07 -26.54
N ASP A 68 -19.64 -16.87 -25.81
CA ASP A 68 -19.70 -18.30 -26.08
C ASP A 68 -20.18 -18.57 -27.51
N ALA A 69 -19.47 -19.45 -28.21
CA ALA A 69 -19.69 -19.70 -29.62
C ALA A 69 -20.97 -20.58 -29.87
N PHE A 70 -21.41 -21.33 -28.86
CA PHE A 70 -22.52 -22.26 -29.01
C PHE A 70 -23.86 -21.65 -28.59
N PHE A 71 -23.83 -20.91 -27.46
CA PHE A 71 -25.08 -20.36 -26.88
C PHE A 71 -25.16 -18.83 -27.07
N GLY A 72 -24.11 -18.17 -27.59
CA GLY A 72 -24.10 -16.75 -27.80
C GLY A 72 -24.11 -15.92 -26.49
N GLN A 73 -23.96 -16.57 -25.35
CA GLN A 73 -23.96 -15.92 -24.04
C GLN A 73 -22.61 -15.24 -23.82
N ILE A 74 -22.64 -14.12 -23.05
CA ILE A 74 -21.41 -13.45 -22.63
C ILE A 74 -20.97 -14.05 -21.29
N GLU A 75 -19.79 -14.63 -21.29
CA GLU A 75 -19.11 -15.14 -20.10
C GLU A 75 -18.00 -14.20 -19.68
N ALA A 76 -17.79 -14.06 -18.38
CA ALA A 76 -16.70 -13.27 -17.81
C ALA A 76 -15.84 -14.14 -16.89
N ILE A 77 -14.54 -14.17 -17.17
CA ILE A 77 -13.53 -14.79 -16.31
C ILE A 77 -12.88 -13.68 -15.50
N LEU A 78 -12.96 -13.77 -14.17
CA LEU A 78 -12.30 -12.85 -13.25
C LEU A 78 -11.07 -13.53 -12.64
N TYR A 79 -9.95 -12.83 -12.68
CA TYR A 79 -8.75 -13.29 -11.99
C TYR A 79 -8.07 -12.13 -11.26
N PHE A 80 -7.28 -12.49 -10.25
CA PHE A 80 -6.63 -11.58 -9.32
C PHE A 80 -5.13 -11.83 -9.38
N THR A 81 -4.39 -10.77 -9.69
CA THR A 81 -2.93 -10.82 -9.72
C THR A 81 -2.39 -9.97 -8.59
N ASP A 82 -1.57 -10.54 -7.71
CA ASP A 82 -0.83 -9.77 -6.72
C ASP A 82 0.22 -8.90 -7.43
N ILE A 83 0.06 -7.61 -7.32
CA ILE A 83 0.96 -6.61 -7.90
C ILE A 83 1.66 -5.79 -6.83
N THR A 84 1.66 -6.22 -5.58
CA THR A 84 2.15 -5.44 -4.43
C THR A 84 3.57 -4.95 -4.66
N GLY A 85 4.48 -5.85 -5.01
CA GLY A 85 5.88 -5.49 -5.29
C GLY A 85 6.01 -4.51 -6.46
N LYS A 86 5.33 -4.80 -7.57
CA LYS A 86 5.34 -3.93 -8.76
C LYS A 86 4.74 -2.56 -8.47
N TYR A 87 3.61 -2.51 -7.77
CA TYR A 87 2.93 -1.26 -7.42
C TYR A 87 3.81 -0.37 -6.54
N LEU A 88 4.45 -0.94 -5.52
CA LEU A 88 5.37 -0.22 -4.66
C LEU A 88 6.60 0.27 -5.43
N ALA A 89 7.21 -0.59 -6.25
CA ALA A 89 8.36 -0.24 -7.09
C ALA A 89 8.06 0.91 -8.08
N GLU A 90 6.85 0.96 -8.64
CA GLU A 90 6.44 2.02 -9.57
C GLU A 90 6.06 3.34 -8.87
N LYS A 91 5.41 3.26 -7.70
CA LYS A 91 4.90 4.46 -7.01
C LYS A 91 5.95 5.17 -6.15
N MET A 92 6.84 4.42 -5.50
CA MET A 92 7.83 4.99 -4.60
C MET A 92 8.82 5.95 -5.28
N PRO A 93 9.40 5.61 -6.46
CA PRO A 93 10.29 6.53 -7.16
C PRO A 93 9.61 7.85 -7.55
N GLN A 94 8.32 7.80 -7.92
CA GLN A 94 7.56 9.01 -8.28
C GLN A 94 7.43 9.96 -7.09
N ILE A 95 7.22 9.42 -5.89
CA ILE A 95 7.12 10.21 -4.66
C ILE A 95 8.47 10.83 -4.29
N LEU A 96 9.57 10.07 -4.47
CA LEU A 96 10.94 10.55 -4.23
C LEU A 96 11.31 11.70 -5.17
N TYR A 97 11.11 11.50 -6.47
CA TYR A 97 11.49 12.49 -7.48
C TYR A 97 10.76 13.82 -7.30
N GLN A 98 9.50 13.78 -6.86
CA GLN A 98 8.68 14.98 -6.72
C GLN A 98 9.03 15.85 -5.52
N LYS A 99 9.71 15.33 -4.49
CA LYS A 99 9.84 16.02 -3.20
C LYS A 99 11.23 15.99 -2.55
N ASN A 100 12.27 15.54 -3.25
CA ASN A 100 13.64 15.47 -2.70
C ASN A 100 13.75 14.76 -1.35
N TYR A 101 13.06 13.64 -1.17
CA TYR A 101 13.21 12.82 0.03
C TYR A 101 14.54 12.06 -0.01
N GLU A 102 15.23 12.04 1.12
CA GLU A 102 16.47 11.28 1.30
C GLU A 102 16.20 9.80 1.58
N GLN A 103 15.09 9.51 2.23
CA GLN A 103 14.70 8.14 2.60
C GLN A 103 13.18 7.95 2.57
N ILE A 104 12.74 6.76 2.20
CA ILE A 104 11.34 6.34 2.31
C ILE A 104 11.25 5.10 3.19
N ALA A 105 10.20 5.04 3.99
CA ALA A 105 9.83 3.86 4.75
C ALA A 105 8.35 3.54 4.55
N VAL A 106 8.02 2.26 4.52
CA VAL A 106 6.64 1.76 4.56
C VAL A 106 6.39 1.14 5.92
N ILE A 107 5.38 1.62 6.63
CA ILE A 107 5.04 1.16 7.96
C ILE A 107 3.70 0.44 7.93
N ASP A 108 3.69 -0.83 8.34
CA ASP A 108 2.47 -1.55 8.66
C ASP A 108 2.05 -1.22 10.10
N LEU A 109 1.08 -0.32 10.22
CA LEU A 109 0.59 0.16 11.53
C LEU A 109 -0.04 -0.94 12.39
N ARG A 110 -0.58 -2.01 11.79
CA ARG A 110 -1.21 -3.10 12.54
C ARG A 110 -0.19 -4.10 13.05
N ARG A 111 0.75 -4.47 12.18
CA ARG A 111 1.80 -5.45 12.54
C ARG A 111 2.99 -4.81 13.25
N ARG A 112 3.03 -3.50 13.32
CA ARG A 112 4.16 -2.71 13.85
C ARG A 112 5.47 -3.08 13.15
N LYS A 113 5.42 -3.22 11.82
CA LYS A 113 6.58 -3.54 10.98
C LYS A 113 6.91 -2.37 10.08
N ILE A 114 8.19 -2.22 9.77
CA ILE A 114 8.71 -1.20 8.90
C ILE A 114 9.67 -1.81 7.87
N VAL A 115 9.57 -1.32 6.65
CA VAL A 115 10.52 -1.57 5.57
C VAL A 115 11.09 -0.22 5.14
N THR A 116 12.41 -0.09 5.17
CA THR A 116 13.09 1.12 4.74
C THR A 116 13.91 0.84 3.49
N SER A 117 14.11 1.86 2.67
CA SER A 117 15.09 1.79 1.61
C SER A 117 16.36 2.49 2.08
N GLU A 118 17.47 1.79 2.08
CA GLU A 118 18.75 2.33 2.52
C GLU A 118 19.59 2.92 1.38
N GLU A 119 19.25 2.71 0.09
CA GLU A 119 20.03 3.23 -1.03
C GLU A 119 19.21 3.54 -2.29
N THR A 120 19.81 4.35 -3.17
CA THR A 120 19.28 5.01 -4.36
C THR A 120 18.74 4.13 -5.49
N VAL A 121 18.68 2.81 -5.32
CA VAL A 121 18.09 1.88 -6.29
C VAL A 121 17.01 1.05 -5.59
N PHE A 122 15.77 1.48 -5.80
CA PHE A 122 14.59 0.86 -5.20
C PHE A 122 14.26 -0.48 -5.87
N ASP A 123 14.75 -1.57 -5.33
CA ASP A 123 14.14 -2.86 -5.53
C ASP A 123 13.32 -3.25 -4.28
N PHE A 124 12.12 -2.69 -4.18
CA PHE A 124 11.17 -3.02 -3.11
C PHE A 124 10.74 -4.49 -3.14
N SER A 125 10.95 -5.22 -4.22
CA SER A 125 10.63 -6.64 -4.28
C SER A 125 11.55 -7.46 -3.37
N GLN A 126 12.82 -7.05 -3.24
CA GLN A 126 13.78 -7.66 -2.32
C GLN A 126 13.67 -7.10 -0.89
N SER A 127 13.31 -5.82 -0.76
CA SER A 127 13.21 -5.15 0.55
C SER A 127 12.03 -5.64 1.39
N LEU A 128 10.98 -6.21 0.78
CA LEU A 128 9.86 -6.80 1.52
C LEU A 128 10.26 -8.03 2.34
N GLU A 129 11.41 -8.64 2.07
CA GLU A 129 11.98 -9.74 2.86
C GLU A 129 12.69 -9.26 4.14
N GLN A 130 13.00 -7.96 4.25
CA GLN A 130 13.73 -7.37 5.38
C GLN A 130 12.82 -6.50 6.27
N GLU A 131 11.66 -7.04 6.64
CA GLU A 131 10.81 -6.36 7.62
C GLU A 131 11.48 -6.28 8.99
N MET A 132 11.58 -5.07 9.52
CA MET A 132 12.06 -4.81 10.86
C MET A 132 10.89 -4.53 11.81
N ASP A 133 11.10 -4.78 13.09
CA ASP A 133 10.20 -4.32 14.13
C ASP A 133 10.26 -2.80 14.24
N TYR A 134 9.09 -2.14 14.20
CA TYR A 134 9.02 -0.68 14.22
C TYR A 134 9.58 -0.08 15.49
N ASP A 135 9.32 -0.67 16.65
CA ASP A 135 9.77 -0.13 17.92
C ASP A 135 11.29 -0.25 18.07
N GLN A 136 11.87 -1.33 17.54
CA GLN A 136 13.33 -1.47 17.48
C GLN A 136 13.96 -0.45 16.53
N TYR A 137 13.37 -0.24 15.37
CA TYR A 137 13.81 0.78 14.42
C TYR A 137 13.72 2.18 15.01
N GLN A 138 12.60 2.54 15.63
CA GLN A 138 12.40 3.82 16.30
C GLN A 138 13.47 4.08 17.37
N LYS A 139 13.75 3.09 18.22
CA LYS A 139 14.80 3.19 19.24
C LYS A 139 16.18 3.40 18.63
N LYS A 140 16.49 2.70 17.52
CA LYS A 140 17.75 2.87 16.78
C LYS A 140 17.87 4.28 16.22
N VAL A 141 16.84 4.79 15.56
CA VAL A 141 16.81 6.16 15.03
C VAL A 141 16.97 7.20 16.14
N MET A 142 16.22 7.05 17.23
CA MET A 142 16.25 7.94 18.37
C MET A 142 17.65 7.98 19.02
N LYS A 143 18.31 6.84 19.11
CA LYS A 143 19.67 6.74 19.68
C LYS A 143 20.72 7.38 18.78
N CYS A 144 20.61 7.21 17.46
CA CYS A 144 21.67 7.59 16.52
C CYS A 144 21.51 9.00 15.97
N PHE A 145 20.27 9.51 15.85
CA PHE A 145 20.00 10.71 15.06
C PHE A 145 19.26 11.81 15.81
N VAL A 146 18.70 11.53 17.01
CA VAL A 146 17.89 12.51 17.74
C VAL A 146 18.63 13.04 18.94
N PRO A 147 18.78 14.40 19.08
CA PRO A 147 19.35 15.02 20.25
C PRO A 147 18.62 14.63 21.54
N GLU A 148 19.33 14.59 22.66
CA GLU A 148 18.78 14.16 23.95
C GLU A 148 17.54 14.97 24.35
N GLU A 149 17.60 16.27 24.14
CA GLU A 149 16.52 17.22 24.44
C GLU A 149 15.27 17.02 23.59
N GLU A 150 15.37 16.42 22.41
CA GLU A 150 14.24 16.19 21.50
C GLU A 150 13.69 14.75 21.57
N LYS A 151 14.33 13.83 22.29
CA LYS A 151 13.93 12.42 22.34
C LYS A 151 12.50 12.21 22.79
N ALA A 152 12.07 12.86 23.86
CA ALA A 152 10.72 12.74 24.37
C ALA A 152 9.66 13.22 23.34
N GLN A 153 9.98 14.29 22.64
CA GLN A 153 9.12 14.84 21.60
C GLN A 153 9.10 13.93 20.36
N PHE A 154 10.26 13.40 19.96
CA PHE A 154 10.38 12.44 18.86
C PHE A 154 9.58 11.16 19.15
N GLU A 155 9.70 10.61 20.35
CA GLU A 155 8.95 9.41 20.76
C GLU A 155 7.44 9.64 20.67
N ASN A 156 6.97 10.80 21.11
CA ASN A 156 5.55 11.15 20.98
C ASN A 156 5.13 11.30 19.51
N TYR A 157 5.94 11.95 18.67
CA TYR A 157 5.62 12.13 17.25
C TYR A 157 5.63 10.82 16.47
N THR A 158 6.52 9.91 16.80
CA THR A 158 6.67 8.62 16.11
C THR A 158 5.86 7.49 16.75
N ASN A 159 5.07 7.78 17.78
CA ASN A 159 4.14 6.82 18.35
C ASN A 159 3.07 6.42 17.32
N LEU A 160 2.94 5.11 17.04
CA LEU A 160 2.04 4.61 15.99
C LEU A 160 0.56 4.94 16.24
N ASP A 161 0.12 4.96 17.49
CA ASP A 161 -1.26 5.28 17.83
C ASP A 161 -1.54 6.76 17.58
N ASN A 162 -0.56 7.64 17.85
CA ASN A 162 -0.62 9.05 17.53
C ASN A 162 -0.63 9.28 16.01
N ILE A 163 0.27 8.63 15.29
CA ILE A 163 0.34 8.68 13.82
C ILE A 163 -1.01 8.25 13.23
N LYS A 164 -1.54 7.10 13.67
CA LYS A 164 -2.81 6.58 13.19
C LYS A 164 -3.95 7.57 13.41
N ARG A 165 -4.08 8.10 14.64
CA ARG A 165 -5.11 9.08 14.99
C ARG A 165 -5.05 10.33 14.12
N GLU A 166 -3.84 10.84 13.87
CA GLU A 166 -3.66 12.03 13.02
C GLU A 166 -3.93 11.74 11.54
N LEU A 167 -3.55 10.56 11.05
CA LEU A 167 -3.86 10.12 9.69
C LEU A 167 -5.37 9.94 9.49
N ASP A 168 -6.08 9.32 10.44
CA ASP A 168 -7.52 9.13 10.39
C ASP A 168 -8.25 10.49 10.36
N ARG A 169 -7.69 11.51 11.06
CA ARG A 169 -8.28 12.85 11.14
C ARG A 169 -7.98 13.73 9.93
N LYS A 170 -6.75 13.68 9.40
CA LYS A 170 -6.24 14.66 8.41
C LYS A 170 -5.81 14.04 7.08
N GLY A 171 -5.79 12.71 6.96
CA GLY A 171 -5.27 11.99 5.79
C GLY A 171 -3.76 12.09 5.58
N ARG A 172 -3.07 12.92 6.37
CA ARG A 172 -1.62 13.10 6.35
C ARG A 172 -1.10 13.48 7.72
N TYR A 173 0.15 13.14 7.99
CA TYR A 173 0.86 13.53 9.20
C TYR A 173 2.28 13.96 8.86
N SER A 174 2.76 15.02 9.48
CA SER A 174 4.14 15.50 9.32
C SER A 174 4.63 16.12 10.62
N PHE A 175 5.91 15.96 10.89
CA PHE A 175 6.61 16.59 12.02
C PHE A 175 8.06 16.88 11.60
N SER A 176 8.73 17.73 12.36
CA SER A 176 10.14 18.08 12.15
C SER A 176 10.93 17.81 13.42
N VAL A 177 12.12 17.30 13.26
CA VAL A 177 13.15 17.16 14.30
C VAL A 177 14.47 17.68 13.78
N HIS A 178 15.34 18.12 14.66
CA HIS A 178 16.68 18.55 14.30
C HIS A 178 17.64 17.35 14.45
N PRO A 179 18.14 16.75 13.36
CA PRO A 179 19.05 15.62 13.48
C PRO A 179 20.40 16.08 14.09
N VAL A 180 21.03 15.21 14.85
CA VAL A 180 22.40 15.40 15.29
C VAL A 180 23.30 15.45 14.05
N SER A 181 24.07 16.53 13.90
CA SER A 181 24.94 16.70 12.73
C SER A 181 25.95 15.56 12.62
N TYR A 182 26.08 14.96 11.44
CA TYR A 182 27.01 13.87 11.12
C TYR A 182 28.49 14.21 11.35
N THR A 183 28.84 15.46 11.59
CA THR A 183 30.22 15.91 11.82
C THR A 183 30.85 15.36 13.10
N HIS A 184 30.03 14.87 14.05
CA HIS A 184 30.54 14.30 15.31
C HIS A 184 30.73 12.78 15.30
N LEU A 185 30.30 12.07 14.26
CA LEU A 185 30.39 10.60 14.18
C LEU A 185 31.69 10.08 13.53
N ARG A 186 32.61 10.96 13.09
CA ARG A 186 33.89 10.56 12.49
C ARG A 186 35.10 10.60 13.43
N ALA A 187 34.92 10.85 14.70
CA ALA A 187 36.01 10.94 15.68
C ALA A 187 35.87 9.93 16.82
N HIS A 188 35.84 8.62 16.48
CA HIS A 188 36.23 7.54 17.42
C HIS A 188 36.50 6.25 16.66
#